data_6356d7678a93e9e1aa8c1d0307173c59
#
_entry.id   6356d7678a93e9e1aa8c1d0307173c59
#
_cell.length_a   1.000
_cell.length_b   1.000
_cell.length_c   1.000
_cell.angle_alpha   90.00
_cell.angle_beta   90.00
_cell.angle_gamma   90.00
#
_symmetry.space_group_name_H-M   'P 1'
#
loop_
_entity.id
_entity.type
_entity.pdbx_description
1 polymer ?
#
loop_
_entity_poly.entity_id
_entity_poly.type
_entity_poly.pdbx_seq_one_letter_code
_entity_poly.pdbx_strand_id
1 'polypeptide(L)'
;MTQLNVEVFADGADIEQMKAAYKNKEVDGFTTNPSLMAKAGVTDYKAFAEEAVREIPDASISFEVFSDDLDTMEKEAEILKQYGDNVFVKIPIVNSKGESTIELIKKLSADHVRLNVTAVYTIEQVKAITEAVTEGVPTYISVFAGRIADTVSYTHLT
;
A
#
# COMPACT_ATOMS: atom_id res chain seq x y z
N MET A 1 27.05 10.28 -1.02
CA MET A 1 25.76 10.09 -0.32
C MET A 1 25.88 8.87 0.57
N THR A 2 25.47 8.97 1.81
CA THR A 2 25.40 7.81 2.71
C THR A 2 24.30 6.92 2.16
N GLN A 3 24.61 5.72 1.72
CA GLN A 3 23.62 4.75 1.27
C GLN A 3 22.78 4.39 2.48
N LEU A 4 21.49 4.72 2.45
CA LEU A 4 20.55 4.30 3.49
C LEU A 4 20.41 2.77 3.43
N ASN A 5 20.47 2.13 4.58
CA ASN A 5 20.26 0.68 4.69
C ASN A 5 18.76 0.34 4.90
N VAL A 6 17.91 1.08 4.18
CA VAL A 6 16.45 0.96 4.18
C VAL A 6 15.94 1.24 2.78
N GLU A 7 14.82 0.64 2.42
CA GLU A 7 14.11 0.96 1.19
C GLU A 7 13.27 2.23 1.39
N VAL A 8 13.27 3.09 0.39
CA VAL A 8 12.54 4.37 0.38
C VAL A 8 11.43 4.31 -0.65
N PHE A 9 10.21 4.64 -0.25
CA PHE A 9 9.03 4.63 -1.11
C PHE A 9 8.51 6.05 -1.31
N ALA A 10 8.11 6.38 -2.54
CA ALA A 10 7.40 7.61 -2.84
C ALA A 10 5.88 7.38 -2.84
N ASP A 11 5.15 8.31 -2.25
CA ASP A 11 3.69 8.30 -2.20
C ASP A 11 3.14 9.36 -3.16
N GLY A 12 2.36 8.94 -4.16
CA GLY A 12 1.83 9.84 -5.18
C GLY A 12 1.15 9.10 -6.32
N ALA A 13 0.56 9.87 -7.25
CA ALA A 13 -0.12 9.35 -8.43
C ALA A 13 0.13 10.22 -9.68
N ASP A 14 1.23 10.94 -9.71
CA ASP A 14 1.69 11.66 -10.90
C ASP A 14 2.68 10.76 -11.67
N ILE A 15 2.25 10.24 -12.81
CA ILE A 15 3.02 9.25 -13.58
C ILE A 15 4.37 9.80 -14.06
N GLU A 16 4.45 11.07 -14.41
CA GLU A 16 5.70 11.66 -14.88
C GLU A 16 6.71 11.83 -13.74
N GLN A 17 6.24 12.19 -12.54
CA GLN A 17 7.08 12.25 -11.35
C GLN A 17 7.54 10.84 -10.93
N MET A 18 6.65 9.86 -10.98
CA MET A 18 6.98 8.46 -10.68
C MET A 18 8.05 7.93 -11.65
N LYS A 19 7.91 8.17 -12.95
CA LYS A 19 8.90 7.79 -13.97
C LYS A 19 10.26 8.47 -13.75
N ALA A 20 10.26 9.75 -13.40
CA ALA A 20 11.48 10.50 -13.12
C ALA A 20 12.22 9.94 -11.89
N ALA A 21 11.50 9.73 -10.78
CA ALA A 21 12.06 9.17 -9.56
C ALA A 21 12.61 7.74 -9.78
N TYR A 22 11.88 6.90 -10.52
CA TYR A 22 12.32 5.56 -10.90
C TYR A 22 13.61 5.58 -11.73
N LYS A 23 13.63 6.40 -12.79
CA LYS A 23 14.80 6.54 -13.68
C LYS A 23 16.04 7.04 -12.95
N ASN A 24 15.85 7.97 -12.02
CA ASN A 24 16.94 8.55 -11.23
C ASN A 24 17.35 7.67 -10.04
N LYS A 25 16.66 6.56 -9.79
CA LYS A 25 16.88 5.67 -8.64
C LYS A 25 16.79 6.40 -7.29
N GLU A 26 15.82 7.29 -7.18
CA GLU A 26 15.59 8.09 -5.97
C GLU A 26 14.82 7.28 -4.91
N VAL A 27 14.05 6.29 -5.37
CA VAL A 27 13.18 5.45 -4.53
C VAL A 27 13.22 3.98 -4.98
N ASP A 28 12.87 3.09 -4.07
CA ASP A 28 12.83 1.64 -4.28
C ASP A 28 11.43 1.13 -4.66
N GLY A 29 10.40 1.93 -4.40
CA GLY A 29 9.03 1.60 -4.73
C GLY A 29 8.09 2.79 -4.63
N PHE A 30 6.83 2.52 -4.96
CA PHE A 30 5.77 3.52 -5.01
C PHE A 30 4.53 3.05 -4.29
N THR A 31 3.85 3.98 -3.63
CA THR A 31 2.53 3.78 -3.07
C THR A 31 1.58 4.82 -3.63
N THR A 32 0.35 4.43 -3.86
CA THR A 32 -0.72 5.35 -4.23
C THR A 32 -2.00 5.02 -3.45
N ASN A 33 -2.97 5.90 -3.51
CA ASN A 33 -4.28 5.69 -2.91
C ASN A 33 -5.34 6.52 -3.67
N PRO A 34 -6.64 6.25 -3.46
CA PRO A 34 -7.71 6.96 -4.16
C PRO A 34 -7.66 8.48 -4.03
N SER A 35 -7.29 9.00 -2.87
CA SER A 35 -7.19 10.45 -2.62
C SER A 35 -6.06 11.10 -3.42
N LEU A 36 -4.90 10.45 -3.51
CA LEU A 36 -3.76 10.92 -4.30
C LEU A 36 -4.08 10.89 -5.79
N MET A 37 -4.76 9.84 -6.24
CA MET A 37 -5.19 9.71 -7.63
C MET A 37 -6.19 10.81 -8.02
N ALA A 38 -7.17 11.07 -7.17
CA ALA A 38 -8.11 12.16 -7.39
C ALA A 38 -7.41 13.53 -7.45
N LYS A 39 -6.44 13.79 -6.57
CA LYS A 39 -5.62 15.02 -6.58
C LYS A 39 -4.77 15.17 -7.83
N ALA A 40 -4.25 14.06 -8.36
CA ALA A 40 -3.48 14.03 -9.60
C ALA A 40 -4.35 14.10 -10.87
N GLY A 41 -5.69 14.14 -10.72
CA GLY A 41 -6.62 14.20 -11.85
C GLY A 41 -6.79 12.88 -12.60
N VAL A 42 -6.45 11.75 -11.97
CA VAL A 42 -6.64 10.42 -12.56
C VAL A 42 -8.13 10.10 -12.62
N THR A 43 -8.66 9.99 -13.82
CA THR A 43 -10.07 9.67 -14.08
C THR A 43 -10.28 8.21 -14.52
N ASP A 44 -9.23 7.58 -15.05
CA ASP A 44 -9.22 6.17 -15.43
C ASP A 44 -8.13 5.43 -14.63
N TYR A 45 -8.57 4.76 -13.58
CA TYR A 45 -7.68 4.03 -12.68
C TYR A 45 -6.96 2.87 -13.40
N LYS A 46 -7.69 2.16 -14.26
CA LYS A 46 -7.14 1.02 -14.99
C LYS A 46 -6.02 1.48 -15.93
N ALA A 47 -6.28 2.51 -16.72
CA ALA A 47 -5.28 3.06 -17.63
C ALA A 47 -4.04 3.56 -16.86
N PHE A 48 -4.24 4.22 -15.72
CA PHE A 48 -3.14 4.66 -14.86
C PHE A 48 -2.32 3.47 -14.33
N ALA A 49 -2.97 2.43 -13.82
CA ALA A 49 -2.28 1.27 -13.26
C ALA A 49 -1.49 0.52 -14.34
N GLU A 50 -2.08 0.30 -15.51
CA GLU A 50 -1.42 -0.34 -16.66
C GLU A 50 -0.20 0.47 -17.14
N GLU A 51 -0.31 1.80 -17.18
CA GLU A 51 0.80 2.68 -17.54
C GLU A 51 1.91 2.63 -16.49
N ALA A 52 1.57 2.77 -15.21
CA ALA A 52 2.54 2.74 -14.12
C ALA A 52 3.35 1.43 -14.11
N VAL A 53 2.70 0.29 -14.25
CA VAL A 53 3.36 -1.02 -14.27
C VAL A 53 4.26 -1.18 -15.51
N ARG A 54 3.80 -0.70 -16.67
CA ARG A 54 4.61 -0.74 -17.90
C ARG A 54 5.88 0.11 -17.81
N GLU A 55 5.77 1.30 -17.23
CA GLU A 55 6.87 2.26 -17.13
C GLU A 55 7.82 1.97 -15.96
N ILE A 56 7.35 1.22 -14.94
CA ILE A 56 8.08 0.91 -13.71
C ILE A 56 8.00 -0.61 -13.45
N PRO A 57 8.68 -1.43 -14.27
CA PRO A 57 8.49 -2.89 -14.22
C PRO A 57 9.20 -3.58 -13.05
N ASP A 58 10.27 -2.97 -12.48
CA ASP A 58 11.16 -3.64 -11.52
C ASP A 58 10.98 -3.14 -10.07
N ALA A 59 10.34 -1.97 -9.87
CA ALA A 59 10.07 -1.46 -8.54
C ALA A 59 8.66 -1.84 -8.08
N SER A 60 8.46 -2.05 -6.78
CA SER A 60 7.13 -2.36 -6.25
C SER A 60 6.19 -1.16 -6.37
N ILE A 61 4.94 -1.42 -6.75
CA ILE A 61 3.88 -0.42 -6.81
C ILE A 61 2.70 -0.92 -6.01
N SER A 62 2.28 -0.15 -5.00
CA SER A 62 1.09 -0.46 -4.21
C SER A 62 -0.11 0.33 -4.69
N PHE A 63 -1.16 -0.39 -5.11
CA PHE A 63 -2.47 0.17 -5.45
C PHE A 63 -3.49 -0.19 -4.36
N GLU A 64 -4.22 0.80 -3.87
CA GLU A 64 -5.20 0.60 -2.81
C GLU A 64 -6.58 0.28 -3.35
N VAL A 65 -7.30 -0.62 -2.68
CA VAL A 65 -8.72 -0.88 -2.92
C VAL A 65 -9.54 0.38 -2.63
N PHE A 66 -10.65 0.56 -3.34
CA PHE A 66 -11.50 1.75 -3.21
C PHE A 66 -12.66 1.55 -2.24
N SER A 67 -13.18 0.33 -2.21
CA SER A 67 -14.40 0.01 -1.48
C SER A 67 -14.16 -0.09 0.01
N ASP A 68 -15.22 0.15 0.75
CA ASP A 68 -15.26 -0.01 2.21
C ASP A 68 -15.90 -1.34 2.63
N ASP A 69 -16.51 -2.03 1.69
CA ASP A 69 -17.15 -3.34 1.87
C ASP A 69 -16.14 -4.46 1.58
N LEU A 70 -16.02 -5.42 2.50
CA LEU A 70 -15.01 -6.48 2.46
C LEU A 70 -15.13 -7.38 1.23
N ASP A 71 -16.35 -7.73 0.82
CA ASP A 71 -16.58 -8.58 -0.36
C ASP A 71 -16.17 -7.87 -1.66
N THR A 72 -16.35 -6.56 -1.70
CA THR A 72 -15.96 -5.72 -2.83
C THR A 72 -14.46 -5.47 -2.82
N MET A 73 -13.84 -5.24 -1.65
CA MET A 73 -12.37 -5.18 -1.52
C MET A 73 -11.70 -6.44 -2.06
N GLU A 74 -12.27 -7.62 -1.80
CA GLU A 74 -11.74 -8.88 -2.32
C GLU A 74 -11.72 -8.90 -3.86
N LYS A 75 -12.83 -8.53 -4.48
CA LYS A 75 -12.94 -8.47 -5.95
C LYS A 75 -11.97 -7.46 -6.56
N GLU A 76 -11.84 -6.30 -5.93
CA GLU A 76 -10.87 -5.27 -6.34
C GLU A 76 -9.44 -5.78 -6.20
N ALA A 77 -9.11 -6.48 -5.11
CA ALA A 77 -7.79 -7.08 -4.90
C ALA A 77 -7.44 -8.09 -6.00
N GLU A 78 -8.40 -8.93 -6.39
CA GLU A 78 -8.23 -9.90 -7.47
C GLU A 78 -7.99 -9.24 -8.84
N ILE A 79 -8.56 -8.06 -9.08
CA ILE A 79 -8.31 -7.28 -10.28
C ILE A 79 -6.93 -6.64 -10.22
N LEU A 80 -6.59 -6.00 -9.10
CA LEU A 80 -5.34 -5.25 -8.94
C LEU A 80 -4.11 -6.15 -9.08
N LYS A 81 -4.13 -7.37 -8.52
CA LYS A 81 -3.01 -8.30 -8.63
C LYS A 81 -2.67 -8.70 -10.07
N GLN A 82 -3.62 -8.58 -10.98
CA GLN A 82 -3.43 -8.96 -12.40
C GLN A 82 -2.63 -7.93 -13.20
N TYR A 83 -2.43 -6.72 -12.68
CA TYR A 83 -1.70 -5.68 -13.41
C TYR A 83 -0.21 -5.96 -13.55
N GLY A 84 0.40 -6.68 -12.62
CA GLY A 84 1.82 -7.06 -12.72
C GLY A 84 2.37 -7.78 -11.51
N ASP A 85 3.50 -8.46 -11.70
CA ASP A 85 4.20 -9.21 -10.65
C ASP A 85 4.84 -8.30 -9.58
N ASN A 86 5.01 -7.02 -9.88
CA ASN A 86 5.52 -6.01 -8.97
C ASN A 86 4.41 -5.24 -8.23
N VAL A 87 3.15 -5.62 -8.44
CA VAL A 87 2.00 -4.99 -7.79
C VAL A 87 1.76 -5.57 -6.40
N PHE A 88 1.59 -4.68 -5.44
CA PHE A 88 1.11 -4.96 -4.09
C PHE A 88 -0.29 -4.38 -3.92
N VAL A 89 -1.23 -5.20 -3.47
CA VAL A 89 -2.58 -4.73 -3.19
C VAL A 89 -2.60 -4.09 -1.81
N LYS A 90 -2.93 -2.81 -1.76
CA LYS A 90 -2.97 -2.04 -0.51
C LYS A 90 -4.38 -2.14 0.10
N ILE A 91 -4.44 -2.61 1.33
CA ILE A 91 -5.68 -2.86 2.08
C ILE A 91 -5.57 -2.25 3.47
N PRO A 92 -6.53 -1.43 3.92
CA PRO A 92 -6.54 -0.93 5.28
C PRO A 92 -6.81 -2.07 6.28
N ILE A 93 -6.18 -2.02 7.46
CA ILE A 93 -6.36 -3.04 8.53
C ILE A 93 -7.78 -3.08 9.08
N VAL A 94 -8.50 -1.97 8.98
CA VAL A 94 -9.92 -1.84 9.31
C VAL A 94 -10.60 -0.97 8.25
N ASN A 95 -11.88 -1.21 8.01
CA ASN A 95 -12.68 -0.33 7.17
C ASN A 95 -13.17 0.91 7.94
N SER A 96 -13.94 1.80 7.29
CA SER A 96 -14.45 3.03 7.93
C SER A 96 -15.40 2.78 9.10
N LYS A 97 -16.01 1.58 9.17
CA LYS A 97 -16.89 1.16 10.25
C LYS A 97 -16.14 0.50 11.42
N GLY A 98 -14.82 0.36 11.32
CA GLY A 98 -13.98 -0.32 12.31
C GLY A 98 -14.01 -1.85 12.21
N GLU A 99 -14.55 -2.41 11.14
CA GLU A 99 -14.53 -3.85 10.89
C GLU A 99 -13.13 -4.29 10.46
N SER A 100 -12.62 -5.36 11.08
CA SER A 100 -11.30 -5.90 10.78
C SER A 100 -11.24 -6.54 9.39
N THR A 101 -10.16 -6.29 8.66
CA THR A 101 -9.88 -6.92 7.37
C THR A 101 -8.96 -8.14 7.49
N ILE A 102 -8.62 -8.60 8.69
CA ILE A 102 -7.65 -9.69 8.92
C ILE A 102 -8.03 -10.97 8.20
N GLU A 103 -9.31 -11.38 8.20
CA GLU A 103 -9.74 -12.61 7.51
C GLU A 103 -9.59 -12.45 5.98
N LEU A 104 -9.86 -11.27 5.44
CA LEU A 104 -9.63 -10.97 4.03
C LEU A 104 -8.13 -11.01 3.70
N ILE A 105 -7.29 -10.40 4.53
CA ILE A 105 -5.81 -10.41 4.39
C ILE A 105 -5.30 -11.85 4.38
N LYS A 106 -5.77 -12.68 5.31
CA LYS A 106 -5.41 -14.09 5.39
C LYS A 106 -5.77 -14.87 4.12
N LYS A 107 -6.99 -14.67 3.62
CA LYS A 107 -7.47 -15.30 2.38
C LYS A 107 -6.63 -14.87 1.18
N LEU A 108 -6.46 -13.59 0.96
CA LEU A 108 -5.70 -13.05 -0.17
C LEU A 108 -4.22 -13.48 -0.12
N SER A 109 -3.61 -13.52 1.06
CA SER A 109 -2.25 -13.99 1.22
C SER A 109 -2.12 -15.49 0.91
N ALA A 110 -3.11 -16.31 1.31
CA ALA A 110 -3.16 -17.73 0.94
C ALA A 110 -3.30 -17.94 -0.58
N ASP A 111 -3.95 -17.01 -1.27
CA ASP A 111 -4.08 -16.99 -2.73
C ASP A 111 -2.87 -16.31 -3.42
N HIS A 112 -1.75 -16.16 -2.70
CA HIS A 112 -0.49 -15.58 -3.17
C HIS A 112 -0.59 -14.13 -3.66
N VAL A 113 -1.56 -13.36 -3.16
CA VAL A 113 -1.64 -11.90 -3.40
C VAL A 113 -0.57 -11.20 -2.56
N ARG A 114 0.29 -10.43 -3.21
CA ARG A 114 1.23 -9.55 -2.50
C ARG A 114 0.46 -8.38 -1.90
N LEU A 115 0.64 -8.15 -0.61
CA LEU A 115 -0.15 -7.18 0.15
C LEU A 115 0.69 -6.02 0.69
N ASN A 116 0.05 -4.87 0.79
CA ASN A 116 0.51 -3.75 1.59
C ASN A 116 -0.62 -3.39 2.58
N VAL A 117 -0.51 -3.88 3.80
CA VAL A 117 -1.53 -3.62 4.83
C VAL A 117 -1.28 -2.24 5.43
N THR A 118 -2.22 -1.34 5.24
CA THR A 118 -2.08 0.08 5.58
C THR A 118 -2.97 0.51 6.74
N ALA A 119 -2.83 1.77 7.16
CA ALA A 119 -3.52 2.36 8.30
C ALA A 119 -3.30 1.60 9.62
N VAL A 120 -2.10 1.07 9.79
CA VAL A 120 -1.71 0.33 10.99
C VAL A 120 -1.20 1.31 12.05
N TYR A 121 -1.74 1.23 13.27
CA TYR A 121 -1.44 2.14 14.36
C TYR A 121 -0.89 1.46 15.60
N THR A 122 -1.14 0.16 15.78
CA THR A 122 -0.80 -0.56 17.03
C THR A 122 0.06 -1.79 16.78
N ILE A 123 0.80 -2.20 17.79
CA ILE A 123 1.60 -3.43 17.77
C ILE A 123 0.71 -4.66 17.68
N GLU A 124 -0.47 -4.63 18.28
CA GLU A 124 -1.48 -5.71 18.22
C GLU A 124 -1.94 -5.93 16.77
N GLN A 125 -2.15 -4.84 16.01
CA GLN A 125 -2.46 -4.93 14.58
C GLN A 125 -1.30 -5.55 13.78
N VAL A 126 -0.04 -5.15 14.05
CA VAL A 126 1.14 -5.72 13.41
C VAL A 126 1.22 -7.23 13.66
N LYS A 127 1.03 -7.66 14.91
CA LYS A 127 1.02 -9.09 15.29
C LYS A 127 -0.08 -9.86 14.56
N ALA A 128 -1.30 -9.34 14.55
CA ALA A 128 -2.43 -9.95 13.86
C ALA A 128 -2.18 -10.13 12.35
N ILE A 129 -1.58 -9.13 11.69
CA ILE A 129 -1.19 -9.23 10.29
C ILE A 129 -0.13 -10.31 10.09
N THR A 130 0.91 -10.31 10.93
CA THR A 130 2.02 -11.28 10.86
C THR A 130 1.52 -12.73 11.01
N GLU A 131 0.53 -12.95 11.86
CA GLU A 131 -0.09 -14.28 12.05
C GLU A 131 -1.04 -14.65 10.90
N ALA A 132 -1.61 -13.68 10.20
CA ALA A 132 -2.57 -13.91 9.12
C ALA A 132 -1.91 -14.19 7.77
N VAL A 133 -0.74 -13.62 7.49
CA VAL A 133 -0.09 -13.74 6.18
C VAL A 133 0.61 -15.10 6.00
N THR A 134 0.63 -15.56 4.76
CA THR A 134 1.27 -16.82 4.39
C THR A 134 2.78 -16.62 4.26
N GLU A 135 3.54 -17.53 4.85
CA GLU A 135 5.01 -17.53 4.75
C GLU A 135 5.45 -17.59 3.27
N GLY A 136 6.43 -16.75 2.93
CA GLY A 136 6.97 -16.65 1.57
C GLY A 136 6.16 -15.75 0.62
N VAL A 137 5.00 -15.23 1.03
CA VAL A 137 4.26 -14.25 0.25
C VAL A 137 4.69 -12.85 0.70
N PRO A 138 5.29 -12.03 -0.19
CA PRO A 138 5.75 -10.68 0.16
C PRO A 138 4.62 -9.81 0.68
N THR A 139 4.82 -9.19 1.85
CA THR A 139 3.82 -8.32 2.47
C THR A 139 4.51 -7.12 3.13
N TYR A 140 4.04 -5.93 2.82
CA TYR A 140 4.37 -4.72 3.56
C TYR A 140 3.35 -4.47 4.66
N ILE A 141 3.82 -3.97 5.80
CA ILE A 141 2.98 -3.48 6.90
C ILE A 141 3.29 -1.99 7.07
N SER A 142 2.35 -1.15 6.65
CA SER A 142 2.52 0.30 6.65
C SER A 142 1.99 0.89 7.96
N VAL A 143 2.90 1.06 8.92
CA VAL A 143 2.59 1.73 10.19
C VAL A 143 2.58 3.24 9.99
N PHE A 144 1.49 3.89 10.37
CA PHE A 144 1.29 5.33 10.23
C PHE A 144 1.99 6.11 11.36
N ALA A 145 3.31 6.00 11.43
CA ALA A 145 4.13 6.60 12.50
C ALA A 145 3.94 8.12 12.60
N GLY A 146 3.84 8.84 11.49
CA GLY A 146 3.54 10.28 11.48
C GLY A 146 2.18 10.60 12.09
N ARG A 147 1.13 9.85 11.74
CA ARG A 147 -0.22 10.02 12.32
C ARG A 147 -0.26 9.65 13.80
N ILE A 148 0.49 8.64 14.22
CA ILE A 148 0.65 8.30 15.64
C ILE A 148 1.31 9.48 16.38
N ALA A 149 2.36 10.07 15.83
CA ALA A 149 3.01 11.23 16.40
C ALA A 149 2.07 12.43 16.53
N ASP A 150 1.19 12.67 15.55
CA ASP A 150 0.19 13.74 15.59
C ASP A 150 -0.85 13.55 16.71
N THR A 151 -1.11 12.32 17.13
CA THR A 151 -2.07 12.00 18.19
C THR A 151 -1.45 12.00 19.59
N VAL A 152 -0.11 11.95 19.70
CA VAL A 152 0.59 12.02 20.97
C VAL A 152 0.49 13.44 21.51
N SER A 153 -0.23 13.61 22.61
CA SER A 153 -0.21 14.86 23.37
C SER A 153 1.18 15.08 23.92
N TYR A 154 1.86 16.14 23.52
CA TYR A 154 3.22 16.52 23.99
C TYR A 154 3.19 17.02 25.45
N THR A 155 2.59 16.27 26.35
CA THR A 155 2.52 16.61 27.77
C THR A 155 3.83 16.39 28.52
N HIS A 156 4.89 15.94 27.84
CA HIS A 156 6.18 15.59 28.46
C HIS A 156 7.33 16.52 28.09
N LEU A 157 7.06 17.66 27.45
CA LEU A 157 8.06 18.69 27.13
C LEU A 157 7.98 19.89 28.07
N THR A 158 7.75 19.65 29.34
CA THR A 158 7.94 20.66 30.38
C THR A 158 9.11 20.29 31.28
#